data_fe0d98036b7a6d5d215461e0a40b2a38
#
_entry.id   fe0d98036b7a6d5d215461e0a40b2a38
#
_cell.length_a   1.000
_cell.length_b   1.000
_cell.length_c   1.000
_cell.angle_alpha   90.00
_cell.angle_beta   90.00
_cell.angle_gamma   90.00
#
_symmetry.space_group_name_H-M   'P 1'
#
loop_
_entity.id
_entity.type
_entity.pdbx_description
1 polymer ?
#
loop_
_entity_poly.entity_id
_entity_poly.type
_entity_poly.pdbx_seq_one_letter_code
_entity_poly.pdbx_strand_id
1 'polypeptide(L)'
;MRGAEAVLACLREQDVDTVFGYPGGMILPLYDALYGQTAIRQILVTHEQNAAHAADGYARATGRVGVCIATSGPGATNLVTGIATAYMDSIPMVAITGQVDLEMLGRDAFQETDILDVTMPVTKHNYKIKNAADLVPTIREAFALARSGRPGPVLIDVPRNLFFEEVAYTAQKLVEHQPGKPDADFIICAAEA
;
A
#
# COMPACT_ATOMS: atom_id res chain seq x y z
N MET A 1 0.87 -20.75 -1.19
CA MET A 1 0.82 -20.18 0.17
C MET A 1 -0.44 -19.37 0.33
N ARG A 2 -0.86 -19.06 1.56
CA ARG A 2 -2.05 -18.23 1.79
C ARG A 2 -1.83 -16.80 1.31
N GLY A 3 -2.91 -16.13 0.88
CA GLY A 3 -2.84 -14.74 0.40
C GLY A 3 -2.17 -13.77 1.37
N ALA A 4 -2.47 -13.86 2.68
CA ALA A 4 -1.81 -13.03 3.69
C ALA A 4 -0.28 -13.25 3.73
N GLU A 5 0.18 -14.49 3.63
CA GLU A 5 1.61 -14.83 3.57
C GLU A 5 2.25 -14.31 2.28
N ALA A 6 1.53 -14.37 1.16
CA ALA A 6 2.00 -13.86 -0.12
C ALA A 6 2.15 -12.33 -0.10
N VAL A 7 1.23 -11.61 0.55
CA VAL A 7 1.39 -10.17 0.79
C VAL A 7 2.69 -9.88 1.52
N LEU A 8 2.98 -10.58 2.63
CA LEU A 8 4.23 -10.39 3.38
C LEU A 8 5.47 -10.77 2.57
N ALA A 9 5.37 -11.82 1.76
CA ALA A 9 6.46 -12.20 0.87
C ALA A 9 6.75 -11.10 -0.17
N CYS A 10 5.72 -10.51 -0.77
CA CYS A 10 5.86 -9.37 -1.68
C CYS A 10 6.42 -8.13 -0.96
N LEU A 11 5.98 -7.82 0.26
CA LEU A 11 6.54 -6.69 1.01
C LEU A 11 8.05 -6.87 1.24
N ARG A 12 8.49 -8.08 1.60
CA ARG A 12 9.94 -8.39 1.74
C ARG A 12 10.69 -8.25 0.42
N GLU A 13 10.11 -8.70 -0.71
CA GLU A 13 10.68 -8.47 -2.04
C GLU A 13 10.89 -6.99 -2.36
N GLN A 14 10.03 -6.14 -1.82
CA GLN A 14 10.06 -4.69 -2.02
C GLN A 14 10.95 -3.95 -1.00
N ASP A 15 11.75 -4.70 -0.25
CA ASP A 15 12.67 -4.17 0.79
C ASP A 15 11.93 -3.45 1.93
N VAL A 16 10.69 -3.88 2.22
CA VAL A 16 9.91 -3.37 3.35
C VAL A 16 10.33 -4.09 4.62
N ASP A 17 10.91 -3.35 5.54
CA ASP A 17 11.30 -3.82 6.87
C ASP A 17 10.37 -3.33 7.99
N THR A 18 9.57 -2.31 7.71
CA THR A 18 8.68 -1.68 8.70
C THR A 18 7.34 -1.33 8.07
N VAL A 19 6.27 -1.64 8.78
CA VAL A 19 4.89 -1.26 8.42
C VAL A 19 4.23 -0.56 9.60
N PHE A 20 3.34 0.39 9.31
CA PHE A 20 2.60 1.17 10.29
C PHE A 20 1.12 0.87 10.16
N GLY A 21 0.41 0.66 11.27
CA GLY A 21 -1.02 0.38 11.13
C GLY A 21 -1.76 0.13 12.43
N TYR A 22 -3.07 -0.07 12.28
CA TYR A 22 -3.98 -0.42 13.35
C TYR A 22 -4.83 -1.63 12.93
N PRO A 23 -4.90 -2.71 13.75
CA PRO A 23 -5.68 -3.90 13.42
C PRO A 23 -7.18 -3.63 13.47
N GLY A 24 -7.93 -4.34 12.61
CA GLY A 24 -9.38 -4.32 12.58
C GLY A 24 -9.92 -5.50 11.78
N GLY A 25 -11.21 -5.78 11.89
CA GLY A 25 -11.83 -7.03 11.47
C GLY A 25 -11.44 -7.54 10.08
N MET A 26 -11.43 -6.67 9.08
CA MET A 26 -11.19 -7.06 7.69
C MET A 26 -9.70 -7.25 7.35
N ILE A 27 -8.78 -6.76 8.20
CA ILE A 27 -7.33 -6.87 7.98
C ILE A 27 -6.65 -7.85 8.96
N LEU A 28 -7.38 -8.41 9.92
CA LEU A 28 -6.84 -9.35 10.91
C LEU A 28 -6.05 -10.51 10.31
N PRO A 29 -6.44 -11.13 9.18
CA PRO A 29 -5.65 -12.23 8.60
C PRO A 29 -4.23 -11.81 8.22
N LEU A 30 -4.04 -10.56 7.78
CA LEU A 30 -2.70 -10.03 7.49
C LEU A 30 -1.92 -9.76 8.78
N TYR A 31 -2.58 -9.27 9.82
CA TYR A 31 -1.95 -9.07 11.14
C TYR A 31 -1.57 -10.39 11.82
N ASP A 32 -2.37 -11.44 11.66
CA ASP A 32 -2.03 -12.78 12.13
C ASP A 32 -0.75 -13.31 11.44
N ALA A 33 -0.64 -13.13 10.13
CA ALA A 33 0.57 -13.48 9.40
C ALA A 33 1.77 -12.61 9.81
N LEU A 34 1.59 -11.33 10.11
CA LEU A 34 2.63 -10.44 10.63
C LEU A 34 3.12 -10.89 12.01
N TYR A 35 2.24 -11.35 12.88
CA TYR A 35 2.60 -11.81 14.23
C TYR A 35 3.53 -13.02 14.20
N GLY A 36 3.37 -13.91 13.23
CA GLY A 36 4.14 -15.15 13.09
C GLY A 36 5.55 -14.98 12.51
N GLN A 37 6.02 -13.74 12.25
CA GLN A 37 7.31 -13.50 11.60
C GLN A 37 8.07 -12.31 12.22
N THR A 38 9.39 -12.22 11.96
CA THR A 38 10.28 -11.19 12.52
C THR A 38 10.97 -10.31 11.47
N ALA A 39 10.76 -10.61 10.18
CA ALA A 39 11.43 -9.91 9.08
C ALA A 39 10.86 -8.50 8.82
N ILE A 40 9.60 -8.28 9.15
CA ILE A 40 8.93 -6.99 9.02
C ILE A 40 8.51 -6.52 10.40
N ARG A 41 9.01 -5.38 10.82
CA ARG A 41 8.63 -4.74 12.07
C ARG A 41 7.27 -4.06 11.90
N GLN A 42 6.31 -4.43 12.73
CA GLN A 42 5.02 -3.74 12.81
C GLN A 42 5.05 -2.66 13.89
N ILE A 43 4.70 -1.45 13.53
CA ILE A 43 4.50 -0.34 14.46
C ILE A 43 3.00 -0.11 14.62
N LEU A 44 2.51 -0.44 15.82
CA LEU A 44 1.12 -0.20 16.18
C LEU A 44 0.92 1.29 16.47
N VAL A 45 -0.10 1.87 15.85
CA VAL A 45 -0.55 3.24 16.11
C VAL A 45 -1.90 3.22 16.85
N THR A 46 -2.31 4.34 17.39
CA THR A 46 -3.61 4.48 18.07
C THR A 46 -4.70 5.09 17.19
N HIS A 47 -4.33 5.53 15.98
CA HIS A 47 -5.21 6.07 14.95
C HIS A 47 -4.57 5.90 13.58
N GLU A 48 -5.32 5.48 12.57
CA GLU A 48 -4.78 5.15 11.24
C GLU A 48 -4.17 6.36 10.52
N GLN A 49 -4.66 7.56 10.78
CA GLN A 49 -4.03 8.79 10.28
C GLN A 49 -2.55 8.84 10.67
N ASN A 50 -2.22 8.43 11.90
CA ASN A 50 -0.84 8.39 12.36
C ASN A 50 -0.02 7.33 11.62
N ALA A 51 -0.65 6.21 11.20
CA ALA A 51 0.01 5.20 10.39
C ALA A 51 0.44 5.78 9.02
N ALA A 52 -0.47 6.50 8.36
CA ALA A 52 -0.17 7.12 7.07
C ALA A 52 0.91 8.19 7.19
N HIS A 53 0.85 9.07 8.21
CA HIS A 53 1.90 10.07 8.46
C HIS A 53 3.24 9.44 8.86
N ALA A 54 3.22 8.34 9.62
CA ALA A 54 4.45 7.63 9.96
C ALA A 54 5.09 6.97 8.74
N ALA A 55 4.28 6.38 7.85
CA ALA A 55 4.74 5.83 6.58
C ALA A 55 5.32 6.92 5.67
N ASP A 56 4.67 8.09 5.59
CA ASP A 56 5.17 9.27 4.88
C ASP A 56 6.54 9.72 5.44
N GLY A 57 6.64 9.90 6.76
CA GLY A 57 7.88 10.28 7.42
C GLY A 57 9.00 9.24 7.25
N TYR A 58 8.65 7.95 7.29
CA TYR A 58 9.59 6.86 7.03
C TYR A 58 10.14 6.93 5.59
N ALA A 59 9.26 7.14 4.60
CA ALA A 59 9.68 7.26 3.22
C ALA A 59 10.62 8.44 2.99
N ARG A 60 10.33 9.59 3.59
CA ARG A 60 11.20 10.79 3.53
C ARG A 60 12.57 10.54 4.15
N ALA A 61 12.61 9.85 5.29
CA ALA A 61 13.85 9.63 6.03
C ALA A 61 14.75 8.56 5.40
N THR A 62 14.15 7.55 4.74
CA THR A 62 14.88 6.37 4.26
C THR A 62 15.06 6.31 2.75
N GLY A 63 14.27 7.07 1.99
CA GLY A 63 14.18 6.96 0.52
C GLY A 63 13.45 5.70 0.04
N ARG A 64 12.85 4.92 0.94
CA ARG A 64 12.09 3.71 0.63
C ARG A 64 10.60 4.01 0.50
N VAL A 65 9.83 3.05 0.01
CA VAL A 65 8.37 3.18 0.00
C VAL A 65 7.82 2.99 1.41
N GLY A 66 7.08 3.98 1.91
CA GLY A 66 6.36 3.86 3.18
C GLY A 66 5.15 2.95 3.04
N VAL A 67 4.89 2.11 4.05
CA VAL A 67 3.74 1.18 4.02
C VAL A 67 2.86 1.39 5.23
N CYS A 68 1.56 1.65 5.00
CA CYS A 68 0.56 1.69 6.05
C CYS A 68 -0.56 0.67 5.80
N ILE A 69 -1.13 0.14 6.90
CA ILE A 69 -2.12 -0.94 6.86
C ILE A 69 -3.30 -0.56 7.75
N ALA A 70 -4.52 -0.66 7.21
CA ALA A 70 -5.75 -0.39 7.95
C ALA A 70 -6.87 -1.35 7.59
N THR A 71 -7.89 -1.42 8.43
CA THR A 71 -9.14 -2.13 8.14
C THR A 71 -10.03 -1.32 7.20
N SER A 72 -11.14 -1.91 6.79
CA SER A 72 -12.16 -1.26 5.95
C SER A 72 -12.87 -0.09 6.65
N GLY A 73 -13.68 0.63 5.92
CA GLY A 73 -14.56 1.67 6.43
C GLY A 73 -13.80 2.77 7.16
N PRO A 74 -14.09 2.98 8.47
CA PRO A 74 -13.47 4.06 9.23
C PRO A 74 -11.93 3.94 9.31
N GLY A 75 -11.38 2.72 9.31
CA GLY A 75 -9.93 2.54 9.30
C GLY A 75 -9.30 3.03 7.99
N ALA A 76 -9.88 2.66 6.87
CA ALA A 76 -9.42 3.10 5.55
C ALA A 76 -9.59 4.62 5.35
N THR A 77 -10.75 5.18 5.73
CA THR A 77 -11.00 6.62 5.60
C THR A 77 -10.09 7.47 6.49
N ASN A 78 -9.69 6.96 7.65
CA ASN A 78 -8.72 7.63 8.53
C ASN A 78 -7.31 7.77 7.91
N LEU A 79 -6.96 6.99 6.88
CA LEU A 79 -5.68 7.14 6.17
C LEU A 79 -5.63 8.36 5.25
N VAL A 80 -6.79 8.88 4.82
CA VAL A 80 -6.91 9.84 3.71
C VAL A 80 -6.04 11.09 3.89
N THR A 81 -6.02 11.67 5.09
CA THR A 81 -5.21 12.87 5.36
C THR A 81 -3.72 12.63 5.11
N GLY A 82 -3.18 11.50 5.60
CA GLY A 82 -1.76 11.18 5.39
C GLY A 82 -1.45 10.79 3.95
N ILE A 83 -2.38 10.10 3.27
CA ILE A 83 -2.27 9.78 1.83
C ILE A 83 -2.24 11.09 1.01
N ALA A 84 -3.14 12.03 1.31
CA ALA A 84 -3.17 13.33 0.64
C ALA A 84 -1.88 14.14 0.84
N THR A 85 -1.30 14.10 2.06
CA THR A 85 0.00 14.72 2.35
C THR A 85 1.11 14.10 1.49
N ALA A 86 1.20 12.78 1.45
CA ALA A 86 2.17 12.08 0.63
C ALA A 86 2.00 12.36 -0.88
N TYR A 87 0.75 12.49 -1.35
CA TYR A 87 0.46 12.83 -2.74
C TYR A 87 0.95 14.22 -3.12
N MET A 88 0.65 15.22 -2.29
CA MET A 88 1.05 16.60 -2.56
C MET A 88 2.57 16.77 -2.59
N ASP A 89 3.28 16.08 -1.71
CA ASP A 89 4.73 16.17 -1.57
C ASP A 89 5.50 15.13 -2.40
N SER A 90 4.79 14.34 -3.23
CA SER A 90 5.42 13.33 -4.11
C SER A 90 6.18 12.25 -3.35
N ILE A 91 5.64 11.77 -2.23
CA ILE A 91 6.24 10.75 -1.38
C ILE A 91 5.73 9.36 -1.76
N PRO A 92 6.62 8.39 -2.07
CA PRO A 92 6.20 7.05 -2.42
C PRO A 92 5.63 6.31 -1.21
N MET A 93 4.38 5.91 -1.30
CA MET A 93 3.66 5.19 -0.25
C MET A 93 2.79 4.09 -0.85
N VAL A 94 2.65 2.98 -0.15
CA VAL A 94 1.64 1.95 -0.44
C VAL A 94 0.74 1.80 0.79
N ALA A 95 -0.54 2.10 0.62
CA ALA A 95 -1.57 1.88 1.62
C ALA A 95 -2.29 0.55 1.32
N ILE A 96 -2.34 -0.36 2.28
CA ILE A 96 -3.06 -1.63 2.15
C ILE A 96 -4.26 -1.59 3.08
N THR A 97 -5.46 -1.65 2.51
CA THR A 97 -6.71 -1.71 3.27
C THR A 97 -7.35 -3.08 3.17
N GLY A 98 -7.88 -3.56 4.29
CA GLY A 98 -8.78 -4.70 4.26
C GLY A 98 -10.17 -4.25 3.83
N GLN A 99 -10.90 -5.10 3.12
CA GLN A 99 -12.27 -4.86 2.70
C GLN A 99 -13.17 -6.01 3.13
N VAL A 100 -14.48 -5.80 3.15
CA VAL A 100 -15.45 -6.86 3.38
C VAL A 100 -15.27 -7.98 2.34
N ASP A 101 -15.76 -9.18 2.64
CA ASP A 101 -15.66 -10.32 1.72
C ASP A 101 -16.31 -9.98 0.37
N LEU A 102 -15.75 -10.52 -0.73
CA LEU A 102 -16.20 -10.22 -2.09
C LEU A 102 -17.72 -10.31 -2.29
N GLU A 103 -18.36 -11.30 -1.65
CA GLU A 103 -19.79 -11.52 -1.74
C GLU A 103 -20.62 -10.43 -1.05
N MET A 104 -20.02 -9.67 -0.15
CA MET A 104 -20.66 -8.59 0.62
C MET A 104 -20.48 -7.22 -0.02
N LEU A 105 -19.59 -7.10 -0.99
CA LEU A 105 -19.33 -5.81 -1.66
C LEU A 105 -20.58 -5.24 -2.33
N GLY A 106 -20.84 -3.95 -2.13
CA GLY A 106 -21.98 -3.23 -2.69
C GLY A 106 -23.33 -3.54 -2.01
N ARG A 107 -23.28 -4.07 -0.79
CA ARG A 107 -24.47 -4.42 0.00
C ARG A 107 -24.63 -3.61 1.28
N ASP A 108 -23.91 -2.49 1.39
CA ASP A 108 -23.88 -1.67 2.61
C ASP A 108 -23.51 -2.50 3.86
N ALA A 109 -22.54 -3.39 3.71
CA ALA A 109 -22.08 -4.23 4.79
C ALA A 109 -21.43 -3.42 5.91
N PHE A 110 -21.34 -4.01 7.12
CA PHE A 110 -20.72 -3.35 8.28
C PHE A 110 -19.29 -2.89 7.96
N GLN A 111 -19.04 -1.61 8.14
CA GLN A 111 -17.76 -0.95 7.82
C GLN A 111 -17.33 -1.09 6.34
N GLU A 112 -18.27 -1.27 5.42
CA GLU A 112 -18.00 -1.16 4.00
C GLU A 112 -17.86 0.33 3.62
N THR A 113 -16.85 0.66 2.82
CA THR A 113 -16.68 1.97 2.19
C THR A 113 -15.96 1.77 0.88
N ASP A 114 -16.41 2.45 -0.18
CA ASP A 114 -15.62 2.48 -1.42
C ASP A 114 -14.44 3.44 -1.26
N ILE A 115 -13.40 2.92 -0.65
CA ILE A 115 -12.19 3.69 -0.37
C ILE A 115 -11.45 4.11 -1.65
N LEU A 116 -11.67 3.41 -2.77
CA LEU A 116 -11.08 3.78 -4.04
C LEU A 116 -11.61 5.13 -4.52
N ASP A 117 -12.93 5.30 -4.49
CA ASP A 117 -13.56 6.55 -4.90
C ASP A 117 -13.16 7.71 -3.97
N VAL A 118 -13.06 7.45 -2.67
CA VAL A 118 -12.64 8.44 -1.67
C VAL A 118 -11.19 8.90 -1.88
N THR A 119 -10.30 7.99 -2.27
CA THR A 119 -8.86 8.28 -2.40
C THR A 119 -8.41 8.58 -3.83
N MET A 120 -9.27 8.41 -4.81
CA MET A 120 -8.96 8.65 -6.23
C MET A 120 -8.27 10.00 -6.49
N PRO A 121 -8.71 11.14 -5.92
CA PRO A 121 -8.09 12.45 -6.18
C PRO A 121 -6.75 12.65 -5.49
N VAL A 122 -6.37 11.79 -4.56
CA VAL A 122 -5.16 11.95 -3.71
C VAL A 122 -4.20 10.76 -3.80
N THR A 123 -4.35 9.93 -4.82
CA THR A 123 -3.46 8.80 -5.10
C THR A 123 -3.02 8.78 -6.56
N LYS A 124 -1.91 8.13 -6.84
CA LYS A 124 -1.49 7.87 -8.22
C LYS A 124 -2.38 6.82 -8.88
N HIS A 125 -2.75 5.81 -8.10
CA HIS A 125 -3.64 4.74 -8.52
C HIS A 125 -4.23 4.00 -7.32
N ASN A 126 -5.37 3.36 -7.53
CA ASN A 126 -6.04 2.52 -6.56
C ASN A 126 -6.38 1.17 -7.17
N TYR A 127 -6.12 0.10 -6.44
CA TYR A 127 -6.44 -1.26 -6.85
C TYR A 127 -7.49 -1.87 -5.91
N LYS A 128 -8.54 -2.43 -6.47
CA LYS A 128 -9.48 -3.33 -5.76
C LYS A 128 -9.23 -4.74 -6.24
N ILE A 129 -8.69 -5.59 -5.37
CA ILE A 129 -8.41 -6.99 -5.71
C ILE A 129 -9.72 -7.76 -5.81
N LYS A 130 -9.90 -8.48 -6.90
CA LYS A 130 -11.12 -9.28 -7.15
C LYS A 130 -10.86 -10.79 -7.14
N ASN A 131 -9.61 -11.20 -7.36
CA ASN A 131 -9.20 -12.60 -7.36
C ASN A 131 -7.89 -12.75 -6.58
N ALA A 132 -7.72 -13.84 -5.86
CA ALA A 132 -6.49 -14.09 -5.11
C ALA A 132 -5.25 -14.17 -6.01
N ALA A 133 -5.39 -14.64 -7.24
CA ALA A 133 -4.30 -14.69 -8.22
C ALA A 133 -3.73 -13.30 -8.57
N ASP A 134 -4.52 -12.23 -8.41
CA ASP A 134 -4.13 -10.86 -8.72
C ASP A 134 -3.32 -10.21 -7.57
N LEU A 135 -3.32 -10.80 -6.36
CA LEU A 135 -2.65 -10.23 -5.18
C LEU A 135 -1.17 -9.94 -5.43
N VAL A 136 -0.42 -10.95 -5.82
CA VAL A 136 1.03 -10.86 -6.02
C VAL A 136 1.41 -9.88 -7.12
N PRO A 137 0.85 -9.98 -8.36
CA PRO A 137 1.18 -9.03 -9.41
C PRO A 137 0.78 -7.60 -9.07
N THR A 138 -0.40 -7.39 -8.45
CA THR A 138 -0.86 -6.05 -8.08
C THR A 138 0.03 -5.39 -7.04
N ILE A 139 0.50 -6.12 -6.02
CA ILE A 139 1.41 -5.54 -5.02
C ILE A 139 2.71 -5.10 -5.68
N ARG A 140 3.30 -5.91 -6.54
CA ARG A 140 4.52 -5.56 -7.27
C ARG A 140 4.33 -4.31 -8.15
N GLU A 141 3.23 -4.26 -8.87
CA GLU A 141 2.87 -3.12 -9.71
C GLU A 141 2.67 -1.86 -8.89
N ALA A 142 1.96 -1.94 -7.76
CA ALA A 142 1.72 -0.82 -6.86
C ALA A 142 3.03 -0.21 -6.34
N PHE A 143 4.00 -1.02 -5.95
CA PHE A 143 5.31 -0.53 -5.52
C PHE A 143 6.11 0.08 -6.68
N ALA A 144 6.08 -0.52 -7.86
CA ALA A 144 6.71 0.05 -9.05
C ALA A 144 6.09 1.41 -9.40
N LEU A 145 4.76 1.50 -9.39
CA LEU A 145 4.03 2.72 -9.67
C LEU A 145 4.29 3.81 -8.63
N ALA A 146 4.32 3.46 -7.33
CA ALA A 146 4.61 4.42 -6.26
C ALA A 146 5.95 5.13 -6.45
N ARG A 147 6.96 4.42 -6.98
CA ARG A 147 8.31 4.96 -7.24
C ARG A 147 8.47 5.64 -8.60
N SER A 148 7.63 5.29 -9.59
CA SER A 148 7.81 5.70 -10.99
C SER A 148 7.49 7.17 -11.22
N GLY A 149 8.16 7.83 -12.19
CA GLY A 149 7.90 9.21 -12.59
C GLY A 149 7.89 10.16 -11.38
N ARG A 150 6.82 10.96 -11.22
CA ARG A 150 6.57 11.68 -9.98
C ARG A 150 6.13 10.64 -8.92
N PRO A 151 6.91 10.37 -7.86
CA PRO A 151 6.52 9.43 -6.83
C PRO A 151 5.22 9.83 -6.15
N GLY A 152 4.55 8.88 -5.51
CA GLY A 152 3.33 9.18 -4.79
C GLY A 152 2.61 7.94 -4.25
N PRO A 153 1.52 8.12 -3.51
CA PRO A 153 0.79 7.04 -2.88
C PRO A 153 -0.02 6.21 -3.87
N VAL A 154 -0.06 4.91 -3.59
CA VAL A 154 -0.92 3.93 -4.24
C VAL A 154 -1.68 3.17 -3.16
N LEU A 155 -2.98 2.92 -3.38
CA LEU A 155 -3.81 2.17 -2.45
C LEU A 155 -4.15 0.79 -3.04
N ILE A 156 -4.13 -0.24 -2.20
CA ILE A 156 -4.55 -1.61 -2.53
C ILE A 156 -5.63 -2.02 -1.54
N ASP A 157 -6.85 -2.18 -2.02
CA ASP A 157 -7.99 -2.62 -1.23
C ASP A 157 -8.22 -4.12 -1.43
N VAL A 158 -8.09 -4.89 -0.34
CA VAL A 158 -8.05 -6.35 -0.38
C VAL A 158 -9.24 -6.93 0.38
N PRO A 159 -10.21 -7.56 -0.31
CA PRO A 159 -11.27 -8.32 0.33
C PRO A 159 -10.74 -9.40 1.27
N ARG A 160 -11.32 -9.48 2.47
CA ARG A 160 -10.83 -10.32 3.57
C ARG A 160 -10.71 -11.80 3.20
N ASN A 161 -11.67 -12.35 2.44
CA ASN A 161 -11.63 -13.75 2.02
C ASN A 161 -10.38 -14.08 1.21
N LEU A 162 -9.83 -13.15 0.42
CA LEU A 162 -8.64 -13.38 -0.41
C LEU A 162 -7.36 -13.60 0.41
N PHE A 163 -7.30 -13.15 1.64
CA PHE A 163 -6.16 -13.43 2.53
C PHE A 163 -6.06 -14.91 2.94
N PHE A 164 -7.17 -15.65 2.88
CA PHE A 164 -7.22 -17.08 3.22
C PHE A 164 -7.01 -17.99 2.02
N GLU A 165 -7.21 -17.47 0.82
CA GLU A 165 -7.10 -18.24 -0.42
C GLU A 165 -5.65 -18.62 -0.74
N GLU A 166 -5.45 -19.73 -1.44
CA GLU A 166 -4.14 -20.17 -1.91
C GLU A 166 -3.75 -19.40 -3.17
N VAL A 167 -2.54 -18.83 -3.15
CA VAL A 167 -1.97 -18.08 -4.26
C VAL A 167 -0.63 -18.65 -4.71
N ALA A 168 -0.36 -18.58 -5.99
CA ALA A 168 0.94 -18.90 -6.56
C ALA A 168 1.91 -17.75 -6.25
N TYR A 169 3.07 -18.10 -5.71
CA TYR A 169 4.13 -17.13 -5.43
C TYR A 169 5.49 -17.69 -5.89
N THR A 170 6.19 -16.87 -6.65
CA THR A 170 7.59 -17.10 -7.01
C THR A 170 8.37 -15.84 -6.69
N ALA A 171 9.42 -15.96 -5.88
CA ALA A 171 10.25 -14.84 -5.49
C ALA A 171 10.87 -14.13 -6.70
N GLN A 172 10.84 -12.82 -6.72
CA GLN A 172 11.50 -11.99 -7.73
C GLN A 172 12.51 -11.07 -7.06
N LYS A 173 13.58 -10.75 -7.77
CA LYS A 173 14.48 -9.69 -7.31
C LYS A 173 13.84 -8.33 -7.54
N LEU A 174 13.99 -7.44 -6.56
CA LEU A 174 13.60 -6.05 -6.72
C LEU A 174 14.32 -5.46 -7.95
N VAL A 175 13.55 -4.95 -8.89
CA VAL A 175 14.10 -4.17 -10.00
C VAL A 175 14.29 -2.74 -9.48
N GLU A 176 15.54 -2.34 -9.29
CA GLU A 176 15.86 -0.96 -8.94
C GLU A 176 15.35 -0.03 -10.04
N HIS A 177 14.47 0.88 -9.65
CA HIS A 177 14.05 1.94 -10.55
C HIS A 177 15.20 2.92 -10.72
N GLN A 178 15.90 2.87 -11.85
CA GLN A 178 16.86 3.92 -12.21
C GLN A 178 16.08 5.11 -12.77
N PRO A 179 16.15 6.27 -12.12
CA PRO A 179 15.55 7.47 -12.69
C PRO A 179 16.16 7.70 -14.07
N GLY A 180 15.31 7.97 -15.06
CA GLY A 180 15.76 8.31 -16.41
C GLY A 180 16.72 9.51 -16.32
N LYS A 181 17.78 9.49 -17.15
CA LYS A 181 18.65 10.68 -17.23
C LYS A 181 17.77 11.84 -17.71
N PRO A 182 17.80 13.00 -17.02
CA PRO A 182 17.08 14.16 -17.51
C PRO A 182 17.64 14.57 -18.88
N ASP A 183 16.73 15.01 -19.76
CA ASP A 183 17.11 15.56 -21.06
C ASP A 183 17.98 16.82 -20.83
N ALA A 184 19.12 16.89 -21.52
CA ALA A 184 20.04 17.99 -21.40
C ALA A 184 19.39 19.34 -21.77
N ASP A 185 18.52 19.36 -22.78
CA ASP A 185 17.81 20.55 -23.22
C ASP A 185 16.80 21.01 -22.17
N PHE A 186 16.17 20.06 -21.45
CA PHE A 186 15.25 20.37 -20.34
C PHE A 186 15.99 20.98 -19.13
N ILE A 187 17.22 20.52 -18.85
CA ILE A 187 18.05 21.06 -17.79
C ILE A 187 18.44 22.53 -18.12
N ILE A 188 18.81 22.77 -19.38
CA ILE A 188 19.19 24.12 -19.83
C ILE A 188 18.01 25.08 -19.70
N CYS A 189 16.82 24.70 -20.21
CA CYS A 189 15.61 25.51 -20.06
C CYS A 189 15.23 25.80 -18.61
N ALA A 190 15.39 24.82 -17.71
CA ALA A 190 15.10 25.00 -16.29
C ALA A 190 16.13 25.87 -15.56
N ALA A 191 17.35 25.94 -16.04
CA ALA A 191 18.40 26.80 -15.49
C ALA A 191 18.31 28.27 -15.97
N GLU A 192 17.61 28.52 -17.08
CA GLU A 192 17.40 29.85 -17.67
C GLU A 192 16.09 30.52 -17.20
N ALA A 193 15.20 29.77 -16.48
CA ALA A 193 13.91 30.25 -15.96
C ALA A 193 14.03 30.76 -14.52
#